data_c3ed98ca2cc67312f2bf0cf0ed492511
#
_entry.id   c3ed98ca2cc67312f2bf0cf0ed492511
#
_cell.length_a   1.000
_cell.length_b   1.000
_cell.length_c   1.000
_cell.angle_alpha   90.00
_cell.angle_beta   90.00
_cell.angle_gamma   90.00
#
_symmetry.space_group_name_H-M   'P 1'
#
loop_
_entity.id
_entity.type
_entity.pdbx_description
1 polymer ?
#
loop_
_entity_poly.entity_id
_entity_poly.type
_entity_poly.pdbx_seq_one_letter_code
_entity_poly.pdbx_strand_id
1 'polypeptide(L)'
;LTETPYHYGTIGAPTDNYMMFRRNSGRFGMNMFYGEFNYRHSFTDRHFIDFVVGYNKWKGDNDNYYQDSTVYYNDAALPTDYSYQYRPMRMNSNAWEVKLDYENPITDRFKLQAGYNGRFSHENTPQESFLDGSSWNGDNVVEDRAYYNRFIYDMDLHALYATLSYNIGKFGVMGGLRGEYWRVNTESYSWEQEHDASKREPAFKKDYFELFPSLFLSYQITPTQQLQLNYTRRLRRPWGGQLNSFKNTSDATVISYGNPELTPEFSNSFSLNYLKTWTQHSLLVSAYYRPTTDVMQRINYQSSEDGLMYQTNFNVAKSTSTGLEMTAKNKLWRILDLTTSANFYYYKLNGFDFDIDGQTVSGEGNHNFTWNARMQASLMLPYDVSFQATGRYRSRQVITQGHSDPSYAVDLGLRKSFLNKKLVLAVNCRDLLDSHKRKSYTESEMFTRYQENWHGGRRVNVSLTWNFGNMKQKRRPQQNMENQEESFGSQYSGSEME
;
A
#
# COMPACT_ATOMS: atom_id res chain seq x y z
N LEU A 1 15.13 -4.64 -15.60
CA LEU A 1 16.55 -4.84 -15.33
C LEU A 1 17.00 -3.78 -14.35
N THR A 2 17.62 -4.18 -13.24
CA THR A 2 18.26 -3.28 -12.28
C THR A 2 19.71 -3.72 -12.09
N GLU A 3 20.62 -2.76 -11.97
CA GLU A 3 22.02 -3.00 -11.62
C GLU A 3 22.30 -2.23 -10.33
N THR A 4 22.88 -2.90 -9.35
CA THR A 4 23.16 -2.31 -8.05
C THR A 4 24.63 -2.58 -7.68
N PRO A 5 25.48 -1.56 -7.60
CA PRO A 5 26.83 -1.71 -7.08
C PRO A 5 26.81 -1.71 -5.55
N TYR A 6 27.57 -2.61 -4.94
CA TYR A 6 27.81 -2.68 -3.51
C TYR A 6 29.31 -2.56 -3.27
N HIS A 7 29.71 -1.64 -2.39
CA HIS A 7 31.09 -1.49 -1.96
C HIS A 7 31.23 -1.96 -0.51
N TYR A 8 32.14 -2.91 -0.30
CA TYR A 8 32.45 -3.47 1.01
C TYR A 8 33.88 -3.12 1.38
N GLY A 9 34.09 -2.76 2.64
CA GLY A 9 35.41 -2.48 3.16
C GLY A 9 35.40 -2.30 4.66
N THR A 10 36.51 -2.64 5.31
CA THR A 10 36.69 -2.43 6.75
C THR A 10 37.47 -1.15 6.98
N ILE A 11 36.98 -0.26 7.84
CA ILE A 11 37.68 0.97 8.21
C ILE A 11 38.94 0.60 8.97
N GLY A 12 40.10 1.02 8.41
CA GLY A 12 41.42 0.74 9.00
C GLY A 12 42.05 -0.62 8.63
N ALA A 13 41.35 -1.48 7.88
CA ALA A 13 41.88 -2.73 7.34
C ALA A 13 41.69 -2.79 5.81
N PRO A 14 42.62 -2.26 5.00
CA PRO A 14 42.41 -2.17 3.55
C PRO A 14 42.46 -3.51 2.80
N THR A 15 42.70 -4.62 3.47
CA THR A 15 42.88 -5.94 2.85
C THR A 15 41.59 -6.58 2.34
N ASP A 16 40.38 -6.10 2.77
CA ASP A 16 39.12 -6.75 2.49
C ASP A 16 38.19 -5.86 1.63
N ASN A 17 38.71 -4.90 0.89
CA ASN A 17 37.89 -4.05 0.03
C ASN A 17 37.55 -4.72 -1.28
N TYR A 18 36.26 -4.86 -1.53
CA TYR A 18 35.75 -5.36 -2.81
C TYR A 18 34.50 -4.59 -3.25
N MET A 19 34.22 -4.63 -4.53
CA MET A 19 32.99 -4.14 -5.12
C MET A 19 32.19 -5.31 -5.68
N MET A 20 30.97 -5.47 -5.22
CA MET A 20 30.03 -6.42 -5.80
C MET A 20 29.02 -5.66 -6.67
N PHE A 21 28.88 -6.12 -7.91
CA PHE A 21 27.86 -5.64 -8.81
C PHE A 21 26.77 -6.69 -8.91
N ARG A 22 25.54 -6.35 -8.53
CA ARG A 22 24.37 -7.21 -8.69
C ARG A 22 23.50 -6.69 -9.80
N ARG A 23 23.28 -7.52 -10.80
CA ARG A 23 22.29 -7.29 -11.85
C ARG A 23 21.08 -8.16 -11.59
N ASN A 24 19.93 -7.49 -11.40
CA ASN A 24 18.66 -8.18 -11.21
C ASN A 24 17.78 -7.97 -12.45
N SER A 25 17.23 -9.06 -12.97
CA SER A 25 16.20 -9.04 -14.00
C SER A 25 15.06 -9.95 -13.60
N GLY A 26 13.84 -9.57 -13.95
CA GLY A 26 12.68 -10.37 -13.60
C GLY A 26 11.57 -10.29 -14.64
N ARG A 27 10.76 -11.33 -14.64
CA ARG A 27 9.53 -11.40 -15.42
C ARG A 27 8.38 -11.70 -14.47
N PHE A 28 7.35 -10.86 -14.52
CA PHE A 28 6.13 -11.06 -13.77
C PHE A 28 4.97 -11.30 -14.74
N GLY A 29 4.26 -12.40 -14.55
CA GLY A 29 3.02 -12.74 -15.24
C GLY A 29 1.89 -12.87 -14.23
N MET A 30 0.70 -12.40 -14.56
CA MET A 30 -0.47 -12.49 -13.69
C MET A 30 -1.72 -12.91 -14.48
N ASN A 31 -2.45 -13.88 -13.94
CA ASN A 31 -3.77 -14.27 -14.40
C ASN A 31 -4.77 -14.03 -13.29
N MET A 32 -5.83 -13.29 -13.59
CA MET A 32 -6.88 -12.96 -12.63
C MET A 32 -8.24 -13.40 -13.15
N PHE A 33 -9.04 -13.98 -12.27
CA PHE A 33 -10.45 -14.25 -12.48
C PHE A 33 -11.23 -13.56 -11.36
N TYR A 34 -12.25 -12.82 -11.73
CA TYR A 34 -13.20 -12.20 -10.81
C TYR A 34 -14.61 -12.50 -11.26
N GLY A 35 -15.45 -12.94 -10.34
CA GLY A 35 -16.88 -13.17 -10.55
C GLY A 35 -17.68 -12.58 -9.39
N GLU A 36 -18.79 -11.91 -9.70
CA GLU A 36 -19.65 -11.29 -8.70
C GLU A 36 -21.12 -11.54 -9.05
N PHE A 37 -21.89 -11.93 -8.04
CA PHE A 37 -23.33 -12.01 -8.10
C PHE A 37 -23.92 -10.96 -7.17
N ASN A 38 -24.78 -10.11 -7.72
CA ASN A 38 -25.49 -9.05 -7.00
C ASN A 38 -26.99 -9.29 -7.09
N TYR A 39 -27.67 -9.25 -5.95
CA TYR A 39 -29.11 -9.28 -5.86
C TYR A 39 -29.59 -8.14 -4.99
N ARG A 40 -30.47 -7.27 -5.56
CA ARG A 40 -31.14 -6.23 -4.81
C ARG A 40 -32.64 -6.51 -4.81
N HIS A 41 -33.21 -6.54 -3.60
CA HIS A 41 -34.64 -6.47 -3.42
C HIS A 41 -35.04 -5.12 -2.86
N SER A 42 -35.87 -4.36 -3.62
CA SER A 42 -36.33 -3.03 -3.21
C SER A 42 -37.77 -3.14 -2.72
N PHE A 43 -38.00 -2.83 -1.47
CA PHE A 43 -39.36 -2.70 -0.89
C PHE A 43 -39.98 -1.37 -1.33
N THR A 44 -39.15 -0.32 -1.38
CA THR A 44 -39.46 1.00 -1.95
C THR A 44 -38.16 1.53 -2.62
N ASP A 45 -38.23 2.72 -3.24
CA ASP A 45 -37.06 3.35 -3.87
C ASP A 45 -35.88 3.59 -2.91
N ARG A 46 -36.16 3.67 -1.60
CA ARG A 46 -35.16 3.95 -0.55
C ARG A 46 -35.04 2.85 0.51
N HIS A 47 -35.93 1.84 0.47
CA HIS A 47 -35.90 0.71 1.40
C HIS A 47 -35.56 -0.56 0.62
N PHE A 48 -34.39 -1.10 0.88
CA PHE A 48 -33.86 -2.24 0.13
C PHE A 48 -32.95 -3.13 0.96
N ILE A 49 -32.76 -4.32 0.44
CA ILE A 49 -31.72 -5.26 0.87
C ILE A 49 -30.85 -5.61 -0.34
N ASP A 50 -29.55 -5.52 -0.16
CA ASP A 50 -28.54 -5.89 -1.14
C ASP A 50 -27.78 -7.11 -0.67
N PHE A 51 -27.69 -8.12 -1.52
CA PHE A 51 -26.87 -9.29 -1.29
C PHE A 51 -25.81 -9.40 -2.40
N VAL A 52 -24.56 -9.52 -2.00
CA VAL A 52 -23.42 -9.63 -2.92
C VAL A 52 -22.57 -10.82 -2.52
N VAL A 53 -22.24 -11.65 -3.51
CA VAL A 53 -21.22 -12.69 -3.38
C VAL A 53 -20.19 -12.50 -4.46
N GLY A 54 -18.95 -12.26 -4.05
CA GLY A 54 -17.79 -12.11 -4.92
C GLY A 54 -16.83 -13.27 -4.76
N TYR A 55 -16.19 -13.68 -5.84
CA TYR A 55 -15.06 -14.59 -5.84
C TYR A 55 -13.94 -14.00 -6.66
N ASN A 56 -12.77 -13.93 -6.07
CA ASN A 56 -11.54 -13.49 -6.73
C ASN A 56 -10.50 -14.60 -6.66
N LYS A 57 -9.86 -14.88 -7.78
CA LYS A 57 -8.72 -15.78 -7.87
C LYS A 57 -7.64 -15.14 -8.73
N TRP A 58 -6.42 -15.09 -8.21
CA TRP A 58 -5.29 -14.67 -9.01
C TRP A 58 -4.11 -15.63 -8.84
N LYS A 59 -3.35 -15.78 -9.93
CA LYS A 59 -2.10 -16.51 -9.97
C LYS A 59 -1.03 -15.57 -10.52
N GLY A 60 0.08 -15.49 -9.83
CA GLY A 60 1.23 -14.69 -10.24
C GLY A 60 2.45 -15.57 -10.38
N ASP A 61 3.14 -15.44 -11.50
CA ASP A 61 4.44 -16.06 -11.76
C ASP A 61 5.49 -14.98 -11.75
N ASN A 62 6.41 -15.00 -10.78
CA ASN A 62 7.48 -14.04 -10.63
C ASN A 62 8.83 -14.78 -10.76
N ASP A 63 9.49 -14.60 -11.88
CA ASP A 63 10.81 -15.19 -12.16
C ASP A 63 11.87 -14.10 -11.93
N ASN A 64 12.73 -14.28 -10.94
CA ASN A 64 13.82 -13.35 -10.62
C ASN A 64 15.17 -14.01 -10.91
N TYR A 65 16.03 -13.27 -11.60
CA TYR A 65 17.38 -13.68 -11.97
C TYR A 65 18.37 -12.67 -11.39
N TYR A 66 19.32 -13.15 -10.58
CA TYR A 66 20.39 -12.36 -10.00
C TYR A 66 21.71 -12.81 -10.59
N GLN A 67 22.48 -11.85 -11.06
CA GLN A 67 23.84 -12.06 -11.58
C GLN A 67 24.78 -11.18 -10.79
N ASP A 68 25.69 -11.78 -10.03
CA ASP A 68 26.65 -11.07 -9.21
C ASP A 68 28.04 -11.18 -9.81
N SER A 69 28.81 -10.11 -9.74
CA SER A 69 30.25 -10.13 -9.97
C SER A 69 30.96 -9.36 -8.86
N THR A 70 31.98 -9.97 -8.25
CA THR A 70 32.74 -9.41 -7.16
C THR A 70 34.16 -9.13 -7.61
N VAL A 71 34.58 -7.87 -7.52
CA VAL A 71 35.92 -7.40 -7.87
C VAL A 71 36.65 -6.98 -6.59
N TYR A 72 37.80 -7.57 -6.37
CA TYR A 72 38.64 -7.28 -5.21
C TYR A 72 39.68 -6.19 -5.54
N TYR A 73 39.75 -5.16 -4.73
CA TYR A 73 40.63 -4.00 -4.99
C TYR A 73 42.04 -4.12 -4.40
N ASN A 74 42.18 -4.91 -3.35
CA ASN A 74 43.45 -4.98 -2.59
C ASN A 74 44.34 -6.14 -2.98
N ASP A 75 43.81 -7.07 -3.75
CA ASP A 75 44.59 -8.17 -4.32
C ASP A 75 44.24 -8.32 -5.81
N ALA A 76 45.02 -7.66 -6.65
CA ALA A 76 44.91 -7.74 -8.10
C ALA A 76 45.17 -9.17 -8.66
N ALA A 77 45.66 -10.08 -7.82
CA ALA A 77 45.81 -11.50 -8.19
C ALA A 77 44.55 -12.31 -7.99
N LEU A 78 43.53 -11.80 -7.25
CA LEU A 78 42.25 -12.50 -7.13
C LEU A 78 41.41 -12.27 -8.36
N PRO A 79 40.92 -13.34 -8.98
CA PRO A 79 40.03 -13.25 -10.13
C PRO A 79 38.66 -12.64 -9.67
N THR A 80 37.94 -12.07 -10.64
CA THR A 80 36.55 -11.66 -10.39
C THR A 80 35.68 -12.90 -10.16
N ASP A 81 34.99 -12.92 -9.02
CA ASP A 81 34.02 -13.98 -8.73
C ASP A 81 32.67 -13.69 -9.38
N TYR A 82 32.05 -14.71 -9.92
CA TYR A 82 30.75 -14.65 -10.55
C TYR A 82 29.80 -15.62 -9.87
N SER A 83 28.56 -15.17 -9.65
CA SER A 83 27.48 -16.06 -9.23
C SER A 83 26.17 -15.74 -9.96
N TYR A 84 25.34 -16.75 -10.09
CA TYR A 84 24.03 -16.66 -10.69
C TYR A 84 23.00 -17.30 -9.77
N GLN A 85 21.86 -16.62 -9.60
CA GLN A 85 20.74 -17.15 -8.84
C GLN A 85 19.45 -16.98 -9.64
N TYR A 86 18.63 -18.04 -9.70
CA TYR A 86 17.29 -18.01 -10.23
C TYR A 86 16.30 -18.31 -9.11
N ARG A 87 15.36 -17.40 -8.85
CA ARG A 87 14.37 -17.49 -7.77
C ARG A 87 12.96 -17.33 -8.33
N PRO A 88 12.34 -18.42 -8.79
CA PRO A 88 10.94 -18.41 -9.16
C PRO A 88 10.05 -18.36 -7.92
N MET A 89 9.01 -17.51 -7.96
CA MET A 89 7.96 -17.42 -6.97
C MET A 89 6.61 -17.62 -7.65
N ARG A 90 5.82 -18.56 -7.15
CA ARG A 90 4.50 -18.91 -7.72
C ARG A 90 3.43 -18.54 -6.71
N MET A 91 2.76 -17.42 -6.94
CA MET A 91 1.71 -16.92 -6.05
C MET A 91 0.35 -17.46 -6.50
N ASN A 92 -0.41 -17.97 -5.55
CA ASN A 92 -1.79 -18.41 -5.79
C ASN A 92 -2.65 -17.88 -4.65
N SER A 93 -3.60 -17.03 -4.99
CA SER A 93 -4.51 -16.46 -4.01
C SER A 93 -5.95 -16.59 -4.49
N ASN A 94 -6.84 -16.88 -3.55
CA ASN A 94 -8.27 -16.84 -3.77
C ASN A 94 -8.97 -16.20 -2.58
N ALA A 95 -10.07 -15.51 -2.84
CA ALA A 95 -10.88 -14.89 -1.81
C ALA A 95 -12.36 -14.95 -2.17
N TRP A 96 -13.18 -15.25 -1.17
CA TRP A 96 -14.62 -15.08 -1.19
C TRP A 96 -15.00 -13.84 -0.39
N GLU A 97 -15.95 -13.10 -0.89
CA GLU A 97 -16.55 -11.97 -0.19
C GLU A 97 -18.08 -12.13 -0.21
N VAL A 98 -18.70 -12.02 0.97
CA VAL A 98 -20.15 -12.08 1.13
C VAL A 98 -20.60 -10.83 1.84
N LYS A 99 -21.50 -10.05 1.22
CA LYS A 99 -22.09 -8.85 1.83
C LYS A 99 -23.59 -8.96 1.86
N LEU A 100 -24.17 -8.48 2.94
CA LEU A 100 -25.60 -8.28 3.09
C LEU A 100 -25.81 -6.89 3.68
N ASP A 101 -26.38 -5.99 2.89
CA ASP A 101 -26.67 -4.61 3.28
C ASP A 101 -28.18 -4.40 3.34
N TYR A 102 -28.66 -3.88 4.44
CA TYR A 102 -30.04 -3.48 4.65
C TYR A 102 -30.12 -1.98 4.88
N GLU A 103 -30.95 -1.28 4.11
CA GLU A 103 -31.21 0.14 4.30
C GLU A 103 -32.72 0.37 4.43
N ASN A 104 -33.13 1.06 5.49
CA ASN A 104 -34.49 1.42 5.78
C ASN A 104 -34.62 2.87 6.27
N PRO A 105 -35.20 3.76 5.47
CA PRO A 105 -35.61 5.08 5.94
C PRO A 105 -36.92 4.92 6.74
N ILE A 106 -36.81 4.66 8.05
CA ILE A 106 -37.96 4.44 8.97
C ILE A 106 -38.92 5.64 8.92
N THR A 107 -38.34 6.85 8.80
CA THR A 107 -39.05 8.09 8.52
C THR A 107 -38.20 8.95 7.58
N ASP A 108 -38.77 10.08 7.08
CA ASP A 108 -37.95 11.04 6.27
C ASP A 108 -36.77 11.61 7.00
N ARG A 109 -36.72 11.52 8.33
CA ARG A 109 -35.64 12.06 9.17
C ARG A 109 -34.76 10.97 9.77
N PHE A 110 -35.24 9.76 9.87
CA PHE A 110 -34.54 8.67 10.56
C PHE A 110 -34.28 7.50 9.62
N LYS A 111 -33.03 7.13 9.46
CA LYS A 111 -32.59 6.04 8.61
C LYS A 111 -31.77 5.02 9.40
N LEU A 112 -32.07 3.75 9.23
CA LEU A 112 -31.30 2.61 9.71
C LEU A 112 -30.56 1.97 8.53
N GLN A 113 -29.29 1.71 8.71
CA GLN A 113 -28.49 0.84 7.86
C GLN A 113 -27.88 -0.24 8.75
N ALA A 114 -27.93 -1.49 8.30
CA ALA A 114 -27.30 -2.60 9.00
C ALA A 114 -26.80 -3.60 7.98
N GLY A 115 -25.77 -4.37 8.33
CA GLY A 115 -25.27 -5.34 7.39
C GLY A 115 -24.27 -6.31 7.99
N TYR A 116 -23.89 -7.24 7.12
CA TYR A 116 -22.85 -8.23 7.35
C TYR A 116 -21.82 -8.17 6.21
N ASN A 117 -20.54 -8.31 6.55
CA ASN A 117 -19.46 -8.50 5.59
C ASN A 117 -18.61 -9.69 6.05
N GLY A 118 -18.52 -10.72 5.22
CA GLY A 118 -17.64 -11.86 5.37
C GLY A 118 -16.58 -11.86 4.29
N ARG A 119 -15.29 -12.09 4.65
CA ARG A 119 -14.20 -12.26 3.70
C ARG A 119 -13.35 -13.45 4.13
N PHE A 120 -13.12 -14.37 3.18
CA PHE A 120 -12.38 -15.61 3.37
C PHE A 120 -11.29 -15.66 2.31
N SER A 121 -10.03 -15.53 2.71
CA SER A 121 -8.90 -15.49 1.79
C SER A 121 -7.88 -16.56 2.12
N HIS A 122 -7.35 -17.17 1.07
CA HIS A 122 -6.27 -18.14 1.11
C HIS A 122 -5.19 -17.73 0.13
N GLU A 123 -3.96 -17.65 0.60
CA GLU A 123 -2.77 -17.37 -0.19
C GLU A 123 -1.76 -18.50 0.00
N ASN A 124 -1.14 -18.93 -1.10
CA ASN A 124 -0.10 -19.95 -1.11
C ASN A 124 1.00 -19.51 -2.06
N THR A 125 2.18 -19.26 -1.53
CA THR A 125 3.30 -18.66 -2.25
C THR A 125 4.56 -19.49 -2.05
N PRO A 126 4.76 -20.58 -2.83
CA PRO A 126 6.04 -21.26 -2.90
C PRO A 126 7.06 -20.41 -3.65
N GLN A 127 8.26 -20.34 -3.11
CA GLN A 127 9.46 -19.75 -3.69
C GLN A 127 10.56 -20.79 -3.71
N GLU A 128 11.06 -21.09 -4.88
CA GLU A 128 12.23 -21.96 -5.08
C GLU A 128 13.48 -21.09 -5.29
N SER A 129 14.64 -21.68 -5.14
CA SER A 129 15.91 -21.03 -5.42
C SER A 129 16.87 -22.02 -6.10
N PHE A 130 17.58 -21.52 -7.06
CA PHE A 130 18.63 -22.25 -7.80
C PHE A 130 19.88 -21.37 -7.85
N LEU A 131 21.03 -21.96 -7.60
CA LEU A 131 22.32 -21.25 -7.48
C LEU A 131 23.35 -21.89 -8.41
N ASP A 132 24.11 -21.06 -9.13
CA ASP A 132 25.41 -21.41 -9.74
C ASP A 132 26.45 -20.43 -9.19
N GLY A 133 27.30 -20.91 -8.31
CA GLY A 133 28.33 -20.12 -7.66
C GLY A 133 29.58 -19.85 -8.53
N SER A 134 29.63 -20.42 -9.74
CA SER A 134 30.83 -20.33 -10.61
C SER A 134 30.55 -19.64 -11.94
N SER A 135 29.31 -19.28 -12.21
CA SER A 135 28.86 -18.80 -13.52
C SER A 135 27.99 -17.57 -13.41
N TRP A 136 28.06 -16.70 -14.42
CA TRP A 136 27.13 -15.57 -14.57
C TRP A 136 25.88 -15.90 -15.37
N ASN A 137 25.86 -17.00 -16.10
CA ASN A 137 24.82 -17.35 -17.06
C ASN A 137 23.88 -18.48 -16.60
N GLY A 138 24.20 -19.13 -15.50
CA GLY A 138 23.38 -20.18 -14.92
C GLY A 138 23.44 -21.53 -15.66
N ASP A 139 24.56 -21.84 -16.29
CA ASP A 139 24.72 -23.10 -17.06
C ASP A 139 24.70 -24.36 -16.17
N ASN A 140 25.08 -24.25 -14.90
CA ASN A 140 25.22 -25.36 -13.95
C ASN A 140 24.43 -25.10 -12.64
N VAL A 141 23.22 -24.57 -12.72
CA VAL A 141 22.39 -24.29 -11.55
C VAL A 141 22.02 -25.57 -10.82
N VAL A 142 22.16 -25.51 -9.50
CA VAL A 142 21.70 -26.55 -8.56
C VAL A 142 20.64 -25.97 -7.64
N GLU A 143 19.76 -26.84 -7.12
CA GLU A 143 18.73 -26.43 -6.17
C GLU A 143 19.40 -25.89 -4.90
N ASP A 144 19.01 -24.67 -4.53
CA ASP A 144 19.45 -23.99 -3.32
C ASP A 144 18.35 -24.14 -2.25
N ARG A 145 18.42 -25.22 -1.50
CA ARG A 145 17.43 -25.59 -0.50
C ARG A 145 17.37 -24.61 0.69
N ALA A 146 18.45 -23.89 0.95
CA ALA A 146 18.51 -22.91 2.03
C ALA A 146 17.57 -21.72 1.78
N TYR A 147 17.28 -21.43 0.52
CA TYR A 147 16.40 -20.36 0.11
C TYR A 147 15.00 -20.83 -0.35
N TYR A 148 14.68 -22.09 -0.19
CA TYR A 148 13.32 -22.55 -0.39
C TYR A 148 12.41 -22.03 0.70
N ASN A 149 11.27 -21.45 0.33
CA ASN A 149 10.19 -21.13 1.26
C ASN A 149 8.83 -21.33 0.61
N ARG A 150 7.90 -21.92 1.33
CA ARG A 150 6.49 -21.91 0.99
C ARG A 150 5.74 -21.25 2.12
N PHE A 151 5.11 -20.13 1.80
CA PHE A 151 4.29 -19.38 2.75
C PHE A 151 2.81 -19.54 2.43
N ILE A 152 2.03 -19.92 3.46
CA ILE A 152 0.58 -20.05 3.41
C ILE A 152 -0.01 -19.03 4.38
N TYR A 153 -1.00 -18.27 3.91
CA TYR A 153 -1.72 -17.29 4.69
C TYR A 153 -3.22 -17.45 4.49
N ASP A 154 -3.94 -17.73 5.58
CA ASP A 154 -5.39 -17.77 5.62
C ASP A 154 -5.93 -16.67 6.50
N MET A 155 -6.99 -16.01 6.05
CA MET A 155 -7.71 -15.02 6.83
C MET A 155 -9.21 -15.18 6.65
N ASP A 156 -9.91 -15.41 7.75
CA ASP A 156 -11.36 -15.41 7.82
C ASP A 156 -11.83 -14.19 8.61
N LEU A 157 -12.62 -13.34 7.99
CA LEU A 157 -13.18 -12.11 8.58
C LEU A 157 -14.70 -12.17 8.58
N HIS A 158 -15.30 -11.89 9.73
CA HIS A 158 -16.72 -11.68 9.91
C HIS A 158 -16.96 -10.30 10.53
N ALA A 159 -17.80 -9.49 9.92
CA ALA A 159 -18.13 -8.18 10.43
C ALA A 159 -19.65 -7.96 10.41
N LEU A 160 -20.16 -7.49 11.53
CA LEU A 160 -21.54 -7.01 11.67
C LEU A 160 -21.52 -5.51 11.96
N TYR A 161 -22.38 -4.75 11.31
CA TYR A 161 -22.45 -3.32 11.51
C TYR A 161 -23.87 -2.79 11.49
N ALA A 162 -24.10 -1.70 12.22
CA ALA A 162 -25.31 -0.93 12.20
C ALA A 162 -24.99 0.56 12.30
N THR A 163 -25.75 1.37 11.57
CA THR A 163 -25.65 2.81 11.54
C THR A 163 -27.04 3.43 11.62
N LEU A 164 -27.20 4.42 12.50
CA LEU A 164 -28.41 5.18 12.66
C LEU A 164 -28.14 6.62 12.25
N SER A 165 -28.95 7.15 11.34
CA SER A 165 -28.87 8.55 10.90
C SER A 165 -30.14 9.28 11.23
N TYR A 166 -30.01 10.49 11.79
CA TYR A 166 -31.13 11.35 12.12
C TYR A 166 -30.86 12.79 11.68
N ASN A 167 -31.83 13.35 10.93
CA ASN A 167 -31.75 14.73 10.43
C ASN A 167 -32.86 15.59 11.01
N ILE A 168 -32.51 16.70 11.66
CA ILE A 168 -33.45 17.67 12.22
C ILE A 168 -33.07 19.09 11.81
N GLY A 169 -33.88 19.69 10.93
CA GLY A 169 -33.61 21.01 10.39
C GLY A 169 -32.25 21.08 9.72
N LYS A 170 -31.32 21.86 10.27
CA LYS A 170 -29.95 22.02 9.78
C LYS A 170 -28.93 21.04 10.37
N PHE A 171 -29.35 20.23 11.32
CA PHE A 171 -28.49 19.27 11.99
C PHE A 171 -28.69 17.87 11.46
N GLY A 172 -27.60 17.17 11.24
CA GLY A 172 -27.56 15.74 10.97
C GLY A 172 -26.65 15.04 11.97
N VAL A 173 -27.11 13.90 12.48
CA VAL A 173 -26.37 13.03 13.38
C VAL A 173 -26.36 11.64 12.78
N MET A 174 -25.19 11.03 12.67
CA MET A 174 -25.04 9.63 12.25
C MET A 174 -24.10 8.93 13.23
N GLY A 175 -24.58 7.87 13.86
CA GLY A 175 -23.79 7.03 14.75
C GLY A 175 -23.77 5.59 14.22
N GLY A 176 -22.62 4.98 14.22
CA GLY A 176 -22.43 3.61 13.75
C GLY A 176 -21.55 2.79 14.70
N LEU A 177 -21.79 1.50 14.71
CA LEU A 177 -20.94 0.52 15.38
C LEU A 177 -20.73 -0.66 14.43
N ARG A 178 -19.47 -1.06 14.29
CA ARG A 178 -19.06 -2.26 13.56
C ARG A 178 -18.28 -3.16 14.50
N GLY A 179 -18.66 -4.41 14.62
CA GLY A 179 -17.92 -5.46 15.30
C GLY A 179 -17.26 -6.37 14.26
N GLU A 180 -15.98 -6.63 14.42
CA GLU A 180 -15.22 -7.54 13.57
C GLU A 180 -14.61 -8.66 14.39
N TYR A 181 -14.86 -9.89 13.95
CA TYR A 181 -14.11 -11.07 14.36
C TYR A 181 -13.31 -11.56 13.16
N TRP A 182 -12.01 -11.79 13.36
CA TRP A 182 -11.20 -12.41 12.30
C TRP A 182 -10.16 -13.35 12.88
N ARG A 183 -9.88 -14.38 12.11
CA ARG A 183 -8.83 -15.36 12.36
C ARG A 183 -7.75 -15.22 11.31
N VAL A 184 -6.50 -15.27 11.74
CA VAL A 184 -5.32 -15.37 10.89
C VAL A 184 -4.63 -16.69 11.18
N ASN A 185 -4.25 -17.41 10.11
CA ASN A 185 -3.43 -18.61 10.17
C ASN A 185 -2.28 -18.43 9.18
N THR A 186 -1.03 -18.59 9.65
CA THR A 186 0.16 -18.57 8.80
C THR A 186 0.99 -19.81 8.99
N GLU A 187 1.53 -20.33 7.89
CA GLU A 187 2.44 -21.44 7.86
C GLU A 187 3.61 -21.09 6.94
N SER A 188 4.83 -21.33 7.40
CA SER A 188 6.04 -21.12 6.61
C SER A 188 6.85 -22.39 6.61
N TYR A 189 7.15 -22.93 5.43
CA TYR A 189 7.86 -24.20 5.29
C TYR A 189 9.21 -23.97 4.59
N SER A 190 10.28 -24.45 5.24
CA SER A 190 11.57 -24.67 4.58
C SER A 190 11.49 -25.87 3.63
N TRP A 191 12.54 -26.09 2.83
CA TRP A 191 12.61 -27.24 1.94
C TRP A 191 12.43 -28.57 2.66
N GLU A 192 13.05 -28.73 3.85
CA GLU A 192 12.94 -29.92 4.66
C GLU A 192 11.52 -30.13 5.22
N GLN A 193 10.89 -29.05 5.71
CA GLN A 193 9.54 -29.08 6.24
C GLN A 193 8.48 -29.35 5.16
N GLU A 194 8.74 -28.94 3.92
CA GLU A 194 7.86 -29.26 2.78
C GLU A 194 7.88 -30.75 2.46
N HIS A 195 9.07 -31.39 2.51
CA HIS A 195 9.26 -32.79 2.12
C HIS A 195 9.14 -33.79 3.30
N ASP A 196 9.21 -33.31 4.55
CA ASP A 196 9.06 -34.12 5.76
C ASP A 196 8.08 -33.45 6.73
N ALA A 197 6.85 -33.98 6.76
CA ALA A 197 5.79 -33.43 7.63
C ALA A 197 6.10 -33.53 9.12
N SER A 198 7.03 -34.40 9.53
CA SER A 198 7.44 -34.53 10.93
C SER A 198 8.29 -33.37 11.42
N LYS A 199 8.86 -32.59 10.50
CA LYS A 199 9.70 -31.42 10.80
C LYS A 199 8.91 -30.11 10.77
N ARG A 200 7.61 -30.15 10.44
CA ARG A 200 6.78 -28.95 10.34
C ARG A 200 6.52 -28.36 11.72
N GLU A 201 6.72 -27.07 11.82
CA GLU A 201 6.32 -26.31 12.98
C GLU A 201 4.80 -26.11 13.01
N PRO A 202 4.19 -25.96 14.20
CA PRO A 202 2.78 -25.63 14.30
C PRO A 202 2.47 -24.32 13.58
N ALA A 203 1.33 -24.29 12.89
CA ALA A 203 0.83 -23.07 12.27
C ALA A 203 0.62 -21.97 13.33
N PHE A 204 1.05 -20.75 13.04
CA PHE A 204 0.72 -19.61 13.87
C PHE A 204 -0.75 -19.24 13.66
N LYS A 205 -1.54 -19.26 14.73
CA LYS A 205 -2.98 -18.97 14.70
C LYS A 205 -3.31 -17.90 15.72
N LYS A 206 -4.07 -16.90 15.29
CA LYS A 206 -4.52 -15.82 16.15
C LYS A 206 -5.92 -15.37 15.79
N ASP A 207 -6.75 -15.26 16.82
CA ASP A 207 -8.12 -14.75 16.72
C ASP A 207 -8.19 -13.35 17.32
N TYR A 208 -9.02 -12.50 16.72
CA TYR A 208 -9.23 -11.14 17.16
C TYR A 208 -10.72 -10.81 17.16
N PHE A 209 -11.13 -9.99 18.13
CA PHE A 209 -12.45 -9.37 18.13
C PHE A 209 -12.31 -7.90 18.51
N GLU A 210 -12.82 -6.99 17.64
CA GLU A 210 -12.68 -5.56 17.84
C GLU A 210 -13.95 -4.80 17.47
N LEU A 211 -14.16 -3.67 18.13
CA LEU A 211 -15.27 -2.76 17.91
C LEU A 211 -14.78 -1.45 17.30
N PHE A 212 -15.50 -0.99 16.28
CA PHE A 212 -15.23 0.21 15.51
C PHE A 212 -16.42 1.17 15.57
N PRO A 213 -16.48 2.02 16.59
CA PRO A 213 -17.46 3.08 16.68
C PRO A 213 -17.17 4.21 15.68
N SER A 214 -18.25 4.82 15.18
CA SER A 214 -18.19 6.02 14.35
C SER A 214 -19.29 7.01 14.73
N LEU A 215 -18.98 8.31 14.68
CA LEU A 215 -19.92 9.39 14.95
C LEU A 215 -19.66 10.54 13.97
N PHE A 216 -20.72 10.98 13.32
CA PHE A 216 -20.68 12.11 12.40
C PHE A 216 -21.77 13.11 12.80
N LEU A 217 -21.37 14.31 13.09
CA LEU A 217 -22.25 15.43 13.42
C LEU A 217 -22.10 16.46 12.30
N SER A 218 -23.20 16.80 11.64
CA SER A 218 -23.19 17.79 10.56
C SER A 218 -24.13 18.95 10.86
N TYR A 219 -23.71 20.15 10.46
CA TYR A 219 -24.48 21.38 10.57
C TYR A 219 -24.48 22.14 9.25
N GLN A 220 -25.64 22.29 8.64
CA GLN A 220 -25.83 23.04 7.41
C GLN A 220 -25.96 24.54 7.74
N ILE A 221 -24.86 25.28 7.63
CA ILE A 221 -24.83 26.73 7.95
C ILE A 221 -25.71 27.47 6.95
N THR A 222 -25.46 27.26 5.66
CA THR A 222 -26.24 27.74 4.53
C THR A 222 -26.43 26.62 3.51
N PRO A 223 -27.28 26.74 2.47
CA PRO A 223 -27.39 25.69 1.43
C PRO A 223 -26.07 25.33 0.75
N THR A 224 -25.04 26.19 0.84
CA THR A 224 -23.72 26.00 0.21
C THR A 224 -22.58 25.85 1.21
N GLN A 225 -22.88 25.80 2.52
CA GLN A 225 -21.85 25.72 3.55
C GLN A 225 -22.25 24.69 4.61
N GLN A 226 -21.37 23.77 4.90
CA GLN A 226 -21.56 22.71 5.89
C GLN A 226 -20.33 22.60 6.80
N LEU A 227 -20.60 22.44 8.08
CA LEU A 227 -19.60 22.04 9.07
C LEU A 227 -19.89 20.62 9.51
N GLN A 228 -18.84 19.81 9.68
CA GLN A 228 -18.97 18.41 10.09
C GLN A 228 -17.88 18.03 11.07
N LEU A 229 -18.27 17.45 12.21
CA LEU A 229 -17.37 16.85 13.19
C LEU A 229 -17.49 15.33 13.09
N ASN A 230 -16.37 14.65 12.89
CA ASN A 230 -16.33 13.22 12.72
C ASN A 230 -15.39 12.56 13.74
N TYR A 231 -15.81 11.42 14.23
CA TYR A 231 -14.99 10.48 14.96
C TYR A 231 -15.10 9.10 14.32
N THR A 232 -13.97 8.43 14.07
CA THR A 232 -13.92 7.05 13.62
C THR A 232 -12.74 6.31 14.27
N ARG A 233 -12.95 5.06 14.67
CA ARG A 233 -11.88 4.13 15.00
C ARG A 233 -11.65 3.21 13.81
N ARG A 234 -10.38 2.99 13.44
CA ARG A 234 -9.97 2.13 12.31
C ARG A 234 -8.80 1.25 12.73
N LEU A 235 -8.59 0.18 11.97
CA LEU A 235 -7.39 -0.65 12.11
C LEU A 235 -6.66 -0.79 10.77
N ARG A 236 -5.35 -1.09 10.87
CA ARG A 236 -4.54 -1.57 9.75
C ARG A 236 -3.99 -2.95 10.14
N ARG A 237 -4.33 -3.97 9.35
CA ARG A 237 -3.83 -5.34 9.54
C ARG A 237 -2.45 -5.48 8.91
N PRO A 238 -1.53 -6.29 9.49
CA PRO A 238 -0.36 -6.72 8.77
C PRO A 238 -0.77 -7.55 7.54
N TRP A 239 -0.08 -7.36 6.44
CA TRP A 239 -0.28 -8.18 5.24
C TRP A 239 0.64 -9.40 5.25
N GLY A 240 0.34 -10.44 4.44
CA GLY A 240 1.02 -11.73 4.47
C GLY A 240 2.55 -11.64 4.42
N GLY A 241 3.12 -10.78 3.58
CA GLY A 241 4.59 -10.62 3.51
C GLY A 241 5.22 -10.03 4.77
N GLN A 242 4.48 -9.25 5.58
CA GLN A 242 4.98 -8.79 6.90
C GLN A 242 4.95 -9.90 7.96
N LEU A 243 4.18 -10.95 7.73
CA LEU A 243 4.04 -12.09 8.64
C LEU A 243 4.94 -13.26 8.25
N ASN A 244 5.49 -13.29 7.04
CA ASN A 244 6.35 -14.38 6.57
C ASN A 244 7.73 -14.30 7.21
N SER A 245 8.07 -15.21 8.11
CA SER A 245 9.34 -15.26 8.83
C SER A 245 10.55 -15.69 7.96
N PHE A 246 10.33 -16.00 6.70
CA PHE A 246 11.42 -16.40 5.81
C PHE A 246 12.42 -15.26 5.58
N LYS A 247 13.72 -15.58 5.72
CA LYS A 247 14.83 -14.64 5.54
C LYS A 247 15.10 -14.39 4.06
N ASN A 248 14.74 -13.22 3.57
CA ASN A 248 14.96 -12.79 2.19
C ASN A 248 16.31 -12.07 2.08
N THR A 249 17.20 -12.58 1.24
CA THR A 249 18.53 -12.04 0.94
C THR A 249 18.64 -11.48 -0.47
N SER A 250 17.55 -10.99 -1.04
CA SER A 250 17.56 -10.34 -2.37
C SER A 250 18.42 -9.07 -2.38
N ASP A 251 18.45 -8.35 -1.27
CA ASP A 251 19.42 -7.30 -1.01
C ASP A 251 20.68 -7.96 -0.41
N ALA A 252 21.83 -7.74 -1.01
CA ALA A 252 23.09 -8.34 -0.55
C ALA A 252 23.59 -7.75 0.78
N THR A 253 23.05 -6.61 1.20
CA THR A 253 23.48 -5.88 2.40
C THR A 253 22.54 -6.04 3.57
N VAL A 254 21.29 -6.50 3.33
CA VAL A 254 20.25 -6.57 4.37
C VAL A 254 19.41 -7.83 4.20
N ILE A 255 19.37 -8.63 5.23
CA ILE A 255 18.49 -9.78 5.32
C ILE A 255 17.12 -9.28 5.84
N SER A 256 16.08 -9.36 5.03
CA SER A 256 14.74 -8.95 5.42
C SER A 256 13.84 -10.14 5.71
N TYR A 257 13.04 -10.06 6.76
CA TYR A 257 12.06 -11.09 7.12
C TYR A 257 10.83 -10.48 7.79
N GLY A 258 9.71 -11.18 7.75
CA GLY A 258 8.48 -10.78 8.43
C GLY A 258 8.41 -11.31 9.85
N ASN A 259 7.46 -10.78 10.61
CA ASN A 259 7.21 -11.17 11.99
C ASN A 259 5.77 -11.71 12.13
N PRO A 260 5.57 -13.03 12.36
CA PRO A 260 4.24 -13.62 12.53
C PRO A 260 3.45 -13.05 13.73
N GLU A 261 4.16 -12.54 14.75
CA GLU A 261 3.56 -12.01 15.97
C GLU A 261 2.99 -10.59 15.83
N LEU A 262 3.15 -9.96 14.66
CA LEU A 262 2.57 -8.63 14.43
C LEU A 262 1.08 -8.59 14.73
N THR A 263 0.69 -7.53 15.44
CA THR A 263 -0.70 -7.20 15.72
C THR A 263 -1.18 -6.04 14.85
N PRO A 264 -2.50 -5.88 14.66
CA PRO A 264 -3.02 -4.70 13.95
C PRO A 264 -2.71 -3.40 14.67
N GLU A 265 -2.52 -2.33 13.90
CA GLU A 265 -2.50 -0.96 14.41
C GLU A 265 -3.92 -0.43 14.58
N PHE A 266 -4.17 0.38 15.59
CA PHE A 266 -5.45 1.03 15.84
C PHE A 266 -5.32 2.54 15.80
N SER A 267 -6.13 3.18 14.96
CA SER A 267 -6.18 4.64 14.83
C SER A 267 -7.54 5.17 15.24
N ASN A 268 -7.55 6.17 16.13
CA ASN A 268 -8.72 6.99 16.40
C ASN A 268 -8.58 8.29 15.61
N SER A 269 -9.55 8.61 14.77
CA SER A 269 -9.50 9.79 13.92
C SER A 269 -10.61 10.76 14.31
N PHE A 270 -10.23 11.96 14.72
CA PHE A 270 -11.11 13.10 14.97
C PHE A 270 -10.89 14.11 13.86
N SER A 271 -11.95 14.59 13.22
CA SER A 271 -11.82 15.63 12.18
C SER A 271 -12.95 16.64 12.24
N LEU A 272 -12.59 17.91 12.05
CA LEU A 272 -13.50 19.01 11.83
C LEU A 272 -13.39 19.46 10.38
N ASN A 273 -14.47 19.30 9.63
CA ASN A 273 -14.52 19.54 8.20
C ASN A 273 -15.43 20.74 7.90
N TYR A 274 -14.95 21.65 7.08
CA TYR A 274 -15.73 22.75 6.53
C TYR A 274 -15.80 22.63 5.01
N LEU A 275 -16.99 22.46 4.49
CA LEU A 275 -17.27 22.43 3.06
C LEU A 275 -17.97 23.71 2.64
N LYS A 276 -17.46 24.35 1.59
CA LYS A 276 -18.14 25.43 0.90
C LYS A 276 -18.20 25.15 -0.59
N THR A 277 -19.37 25.29 -1.17
CA THR A 277 -19.61 25.14 -2.60
C THR A 277 -20.11 26.44 -3.21
N TRP A 278 -19.68 26.72 -4.42
CA TRP A 278 -20.16 27.79 -5.30
C TRP A 278 -20.57 27.16 -6.62
N THR A 279 -21.12 27.93 -7.52
CA THR A 279 -21.57 27.41 -8.82
C THR A 279 -20.47 26.67 -9.60
N GLN A 280 -19.23 27.13 -9.52
CA GLN A 280 -18.10 26.59 -10.28
C GLN A 280 -16.89 26.20 -9.40
N HIS A 281 -17.03 26.33 -8.08
CA HIS A 281 -15.94 26.10 -7.14
C HIS A 281 -16.42 25.30 -5.93
N SER A 282 -15.53 24.52 -5.34
CA SER A 282 -15.74 23.92 -4.03
C SER A 282 -14.43 23.95 -3.24
N LEU A 283 -14.56 24.16 -1.93
CA LEU A 283 -13.46 24.11 -0.98
C LEU A 283 -13.86 23.23 0.20
N LEU A 284 -13.06 22.22 0.46
CA LEU A 284 -13.10 21.40 1.67
C LEU A 284 -11.84 21.68 2.48
N VAL A 285 -12.00 22.01 3.75
CA VAL A 285 -10.90 22.15 4.70
C VAL A 285 -11.19 21.25 5.88
N SER A 286 -10.23 20.42 6.24
CA SER A 286 -10.34 19.42 7.31
C SER A 286 -9.18 19.56 8.29
N ALA A 287 -9.47 19.94 9.52
CA ALA A 287 -8.51 19.82 10.61
C ALA A 287 -8.67 18.45 11.28
N TYR A 288 -7.58 17.76 11.54
CA TYR A 288 -7.65 16.42 12.12
C TYR A 288 -6.61 16.17 13.21
N TYR A 289 -6.97 15.26 14.11
CA TYR A 289 -6.12 14.69 15.14
C TYR A 289 -6.27 13.16 15.11
N ARG A 290 -5.16 12.45 14.91
CA ARG A 290 -5.16 11.00 14.70
C ARG A 290 -4.07 10.33 15.55
N PRO A 291 -4.36 9.93 16.79
CA PRO A 291 -3.51 9.04 17.57
C PRO A 291 -3.64 7.61 17.05
N THR A 292 -2.51 6.91 16.97
CA THR A 292 -2.40 5.51 16.56
C THR A 292 -1.60 4.73 17.59
N THR A 293 -2.08 3.56 17.97
CA THR A 293 -1.39 2.61 18.85
C THR A 293 -0.91 1.39 18.08
N ASP A 294 0.03 0.66 18.65
CA ASP A 294 0.60 -0.58 18.10
C ASP A 294 1.16 -0.38 16.68
N VAL A 295 1.82 0.77 16.45
CA VAL A 295 2.31 1.18 15.14
C VAL A 295 3.33 0.16 14.63
N MET A 296 3.05 -0.45 13.49
CA MET A 296 3.97 -1.36 12.82
C MET A 296 5.07 -0.57 12.14
N GLN A 297 6.29 -0.76 12.61
CA GLN A 297 7.47 -0.09 12.05
C GLN A 297 8.50 -1.11 11.59
N ARG A 298 9.17 -0.73 10.51
CA ARG A 298 10.33 -1.47 9.99
C ARG A 298 11.55 -1.06 10.79
N ILE A 299 12.23 -2.05 11.34
CA ILE A 299 13.41 -1.89 12.17
C ILE A 299 14.59 -2.54 11.49
N ASN A 300 15.70 -1.79 11.43
CA ASN A 300 16.97 -2.30 10.98
C ASN A 300 17.91 -2.45 12.19
N TYR A 301 18.58 -3.58 12.27
CA TYR A 301 19.56 -3.86 13.32
C TYR A 301 20.71 -4.71 12.76
N GLN A 302 21.87 -4.63 13.39
CA GLN A 302 23.00 -5.50 13.09
C GLN A 302 23.00 -6.66 14.08
N SER A 303 22.99 -7.88 13.58
CA SER A 303 23.04 -9.08 14.43
C SER A 303 24.41 -9.21 15.09
N SER A 304 24.42 -9.52 16.39
CA SER A 304 25.64 -9.81 17.14
C SER A 304 26.23 -11.18 16.82
N GLU A 305 25.45 -12.09 16.22
CA GLU A 305 25.89 -13.45 15.91
C GLU A 305 26.75 -13.51 14.65
N ASP A 306 26.32 -12.84 13.56
CA ASP A 306 26.95 -12.92 12.24
C ASP A 306 27.43 -11.56 11.72
N GLY A 307 27.11 -10.47 12.42
CA GLY A 307 27.48 -9.11 12.02
C GLY A 307 26.71 -8.58 10.80
N LEU A 308 25.72 -9.31 10.31
CA LEU A 308 24.92 -8.92 9.14
C LEU A 308 23.79 -7.97 9.54
N MET A 309 23.35 -7.18 8.57
CA MET A 309 22.21 -6.30 8.74
C MET A 309 20.92 -7.05 8.55
N TYR A 310 20.03 -6.91 9.51
CA TYR A 310 18.66 -7.47 9.48
C TYR A 310 17.62 -6.39 9.43
N GLN A 311 16.52 -6.68 8.78
CA GLN A 311 15.36 -5.81 8.70
C GLN A 311 14.08 -6.60 8.92
N THR A 312 13.27 -6.17 9.89
CA THR A 312 11.97 -6.80 10.18
C THR A 312 10.96 -5.77 10.67
N ASN A 313 9.72 -6.20 10.95
CA ASN A 313 8.66 -5.33 11.41
C ASN A 313 8.25 -5.66 12.84
N PHE A 314 7.99 -4.63 13.65
CA PHE A 314 7.48 -4.76 15.01
C PHE A 314 6.38 -3.73 15.28
N ASN A 315 5.50 -4.03 16.24
CA ASN A 315 4.59 -3.05 16.83
C ASN A 315 5.34 -2.29 17.92
N VAL A 316 5.97 -1.18 17.59
CA VAL A 316 6.98 -0.58 18.46
C VAL A 316 6.48 0.57 19.30
N ALA A 317 5.49 1.34 18.86
CA ALA A 317 5.22 2.60 19.54
C ALA A 317 3.80 3.11 19.30
N LYS A 318 3.54 4.29 19.86
CA LYS A 318 2.38 5.12 19.55
C LYS A 318 2.82 6.24 18.60
N SER A 319 1.95 6.62 17.70
CA SER A 319 2.17 7.80 16.89
C SER A 319 0.98 8.76 16.96
N THR A 320 1.23 10.00 16.62
CA THR A 320 0.19 11.02 16.53
C THR A 320 0.39 11.83 15.26
N SER A 321 -0.68 11.98 14.49
CA SER A 321 -0.69 12.86 13.32
C SER A 321 -1.75 13.94 13.53
N THR A 322 -1.33 15.21 13.52
CA THR A 322 -2.23 16.36 13.64
C THR A 322 -2.01 17.29 12.47
N GLY A 323 -3.08 17.64 11.76
CA GLY A 323 -2.87 18.37 10.52
C GLY A 323 -4.10 19.06 9.97
N LEU A 324 -3.87 19.72 8.84
CA LEU A 324 -4.86 20.43 8.04
C LEU A 324 -4.80 19.92 6.61
N GLU A 325 -5.90 19.36 6.14
CA GLU A 325 -6.08 18.94 4.76
C GLU A 325 -7.00 19.91 4.02
N MET A 326 -6.63 20.27 2.81
CA MET A 326 -7.40 21.19 1.96
C MET A 326 -7.59 20.57 0.58
N THR A 327 -8.81 20.60 0.08
CA THR A 327 -9.12 20.24 -1.31
C THR A 327 -9.97 21.34 -1.94
N ALA A 328 -9.47 21.92 -3.03
CA ALA A 328 -10.16 22.92 -3.80
C ALA A 328 -10.39 22.41 -5.23
N LYS A 329 -11.62 22.47 -5.70
CA LYS A 329 -11.98 22.22 -7.10
C LYS A 329 -12.49 23.53 -7.71
N ASN A 330 -11.90 23.92 -8.82
CA ASN A 330 -12.21 25.18 -9.47
C ASN A 330 -12.43 24.94 -10.96
N LYS A 331 -13.53 25.45 -11.49
CA LYS A 331 -13.78 25.51 -12.92
C LYS A 331 -13.56 26.94 -13.39
N LEU A 332 -12.49 27.15 -14.15
CA LEU A 332 -12.08 28.47 -14.62
C LEU A 332 -12.37 28.60 -16.11
N TRP A 333 -12.90 29.72 -16.52
CA TRP A 333 -13.21 30.05 -17.94
C TRP A 333 -14.00 28.96 -18.68
N ARG A 334 -14.73 28.07 -17.96
CA ARG A 334 -15.49 26.92 -18.49
C ARG A 334 -14.65 25.83 -19.18
N ILE A 335 -13.35 26.05 -19.39
CA ILE A 335 -12.45 25.15 -20.13
C ILE A 335 -11.37 24.52 -19.26
N LEU A 336 -11.08 25.11 -18.11
CA LEU A 336 -10.03 24.64 -17.20
C LEU A 336 -10.65 24.13 -15.89
N ASP A 337 -10.54 22.83 -15.64
CA ASP A 337 -10.84 22.20 -14.37
C ASP A 337 -9.54 22.05 -13.57
N LEU A 338 -9.45 22.74 -12.45
CA LEU A 338 -8.29 22.73 -11.56
C LEU A 338 -8.68 22.07 -10.22
N THR A 339 -8.04 20.97 -9.90
CA THR A 339 -8.15 20.34 -8.58
C THR A 339 -6.81 20.47 -7.86
N THR A 340 -6.86 21.10 -6.67
CA THR A 340 -5.69 21.25 -5.81
C THR A 340 -5.99 20.59 -4.47
N SER A 341 -5.11 19.72 -4.01
CA SER A 341 -5.14 19.15 -2.67
C SER A 341 -3.81 19.37 -1.98
N ALA A 342 -3.85 19.70 -0.70
CA ALA A 342 -2.68 19.87 0.14
C ALA A 342 -2.98 19.32 1.54
N ASN A 343 -1.99 18.68 2.14
CA ASN A 343 -2.05 18.18 3.50
C ASN A 343 -0.82 18.66 4.26
N PHE A 344 -1.01 19.36 5.34
CA PHE A 344 0.01 19.91 6.23
C PHE A 344 -0.15 19.24 7.58
N TYR A 345 0.85 18.52 8.06
CA TYR A 345 0.71 17.80 9.32
C TYR A 345 2.01 17.71 10.11
N TYR A 346 1.84 17.69 11.41
CA TYR A 346 2.87 17.33 12.35
C TYR A 346 2.70 15.85 12.69
N TYR A 347 3.73 15.07 12.42
CA TYR A 347 3.80 13.66 12.77
C TYR A 347 4.79 13.46 13.90
N LYS A 348 4.38 12.72 14.92
CA LYS A 348 5.22 12.32 16.04
C LYS A 348 5.12 10.82 16.22
N LEU A 349 6.26 10.15 16.20
CA LEU A 349 6.44 8.77 16.62
C LEU A 349 7.12 8.78 17.99
N ASN A 350 6.56 8.07 18.97
CA ASN A 350 7.17 7.99 20.30
C ASN A 350 8.40 7.08 20.24
N GLY A 351 9.29 7.23 21.23
CA GLY A 351 10.43 6.34 21.42
C GLY A 351 9.97 4.91 21.77
N PHE A 352 10.87 3.97 21.53
CA PHE A 352 10.67 2.56 21.78
C PHE A 352 11.97 1.87 22.17
N ASP A 353 11.86 0.84 23.00
CA ASP A 353 12.93 -0.09 23.35
C ASP A 353 12.36 -1.50 23.32
N PHE A 354 13.05 -2.42 22.67
CA PHE A 354 12.72 -3.84 22.69
C PHE A 354 13.94 -4.71 22.40
N ASP A 355 13.89 -5.96 22.86
CA ASP A 355 15.00 -6.89 22.67
C ASP A 355 14.77 -7.77 21.45
N ILE A 356 15.79 -7.89 20.60
CA ILE A 356 15.87 -8.80 19.46
C ILE A 356 17.15 -9.61 19.59
N ASP A 357 17.06 -10.92 19.61
CA ASP A 357 18.21 -11.84 19.65
C ASP A 357 19.23 -11.47 20.76
N GLY A 358 18.70 -11.07 21.94
CA GLY A 358 19.51 -10.66 23.09
C GLY A 358 20.18 -9.29 22.99
N GLN A 359 19.78 -8.48 22.01
CA GLN A 359 20.20 -7.09 21.86
C GLN A 359 19.03 -6.15 22.07
N THR A 360 19.25 -5.07 22.83
CA THR A 360 18.26 -4.00 22.93
C THR A 360 18.36 -3.10 21.71
N VAL A 361 17.28 -3.03 20.92
CA VAL A 361 17.12 -2.09 19.82
C VAL A 361 16.22 -0.98 20.27
N SER A 362 16.73 0.23 20.29
CA SER A 362 16.03 1.42 20.75
C SER A 362 15.86 2.45 19.65
N GLY A 363 14.88 3.31 19.83
CA GLY A 363 14.68 4.51 19.04
C GLY A 363 14.14 5.63 19.93
N GLU A 364 14.82 6.77 19.97
CA GLU A 364 14.40 7.93 20.81
C GLU A 364 13.05 8.50 20.44
N GLY A 365 12.47 8.03 19.36
CA GLY A 365 11.29 8.62 18.74
C GLY A 365 11.68 9.69 17.73
N ASN A 366 10.73 10.08 16.92
CA ASN A 366 11.00 11.05 15.86
C ASN A 366 9.76 11.91 15.56
N HIS A 367 9.98 13.13 15.13
CA HIS A 367 8.89 14.02 14.80
C HIS A 367 9.27 14.98 13.67
N ASN A 368 8.30 15.36 12.87
CA ASN A 368 8.51 16.34 11.82
C ASN A 368 7.22 17.01 11.39
N PHE A 369 7.35 18.24 10.92
CA PHE A 369 6.32 18.88 10.12
C PHE A 369 6.49 18.46 8.67
N THR A 370 5.47 17.79 8.14
CA THR A 370 5.45 17.24 6.79
C THR A 370 4.29 17.84 6.01
N TRP A 371 4.49 18.07 4.72
CA TRP A 371 3.40 18.46 3.85
C TRP A 371 3.52 17.79 2.49
N ASN A 372 2.37 17.57 1.88
CA ASN A 372 2.28 17.10 0.52
C ASN A 372 1.22 17.91 -0.23
N ALA A 373 1.43 18.09 -1.52
CA ALA A 373 0.48 18.78 -2.38
C ALA A 373 0.38 18.09 -3.74
N ARG A 374 -0.83 18.08 -4.27
CA ARG A 374 -1.13 17.63 -5.62
C ARG A 374 -1.99 18.67 -6.31
N MET A 375 -1.61 19.02 -7.53
CA MET A 375 -2.39 19.88 -8.39
C MET A 375 -2.63 19.19 -9.74
N GLN A 376 -3.87 19.12 -10.14
CA GLN A 376 -4.27 18.55 -11.41
C GLN A 376 -5.05 19.61 -12.20
N ALA A 377 -4.55 19.95 -13.36
CA ALA A 377 -5.18 20.87 -14.32
C ALA A 377 -5.65 20.07 -15.53
N SER A 378 -6.93 20.17 -15.87
CA SER A 378 -7.52 19.55 -17.05
C SER A 378 -8.11 20.64 -17.94
N LEU A 379 -7.51 20.82 -19.11
CA LEU A 379 -7.89 21.84 -20.08
C LEU A 379 -8.66 21.19 -21.24
N MET A 380 -9.90 21.63 -21.43
CA MET A 380 -10.75 21.19 -22.54
C MET A 380 -10.66 22.20 -23.68
N LEU A 381 -10.01 21.77 -24.74
CA LEU A 381 -9.80 22.59 -25.94
C LEU A 381 -10.86 22.29 -27.01
N PRO A 382 -11.05 23.18 -28.01
CA PRO A 382 -11.88 22.89 -29.18
C PRO A 382 -11.47 21.57 -29.87
N TYR A 383 -12.37 21.04 -30.68
CA TYR A 383 -12.16 19.84 -31.49
C TYR A 383 -11.94 18.55 -30.67
N ASP A 384 -12.57 18.43 -29.50
CA ASP A 384 -12.47 17.25 -28.59
C ASP A 384 -11.02 16.91 -28.19
N VAL A 385 -10.20 17.94 -28.00
CA VAL A 385 -8.85 17.83 -27.46
C VAL A 385 -8.89 18.12 -25.97
N SER A 386 -8.30 17.27 -25.14
CA SER A 386 -8.10 17.56 -23.74
C SER A 386 -6.62 17.41 -23.36
N PHE A 387 -6.13 18.35 -22.59
CA PHE A 387 -4.79 18.36 -22.03
C PHE A 387 -4.90 18.25 -20.51
N GLN A 388 -4.08 17.42 -19.90
CA GLN A 388 -4.02 17.25 -18.44
C GLN A 388 -2.57 17.38 -17.98
N ALA A 389 -2.36 18.17 -16.93
CA ALA A 389 -1.11 18.24 -16.20
C ALA A 389 -1.35 17.89 -14.74
N THR A 390 -0.50 17.05 -14.15
CA THR A 390 -0.55 16.70 -12.73
C THR A 390 0.82 16.93 -12.12
N GLY A 391 0.90 17.83 -11.14
CA GLY A 391 2.07 18.03 -10.31
C GLY A 391 1.85 17.41 -8.93
N ARG A 392 2.89 16.76 -8.40
CA ARG A 392 2.91 16.18 -7.04
C ARG A 392 4.19 16.63 -6.34
N TYR A 393 4.06 16.97 -5.09
CA TYR A 393 5.18 17.27 -4.19
C TYR A 393 4.95 16.64 -2.83
N ARG A 394 6.01 16.13 -2.23
CA ARG A 394 6.05 15.63 -0.87
C ARG A 394 7.31 16.13 -0.21
N SER A 395 7.17 16.75 0.95
CA SER A 395 8.31 17.21 1.76
C SER A 395 9.02 16.04 2.43
N ARG A 396 10.11 16.34 3.13
CA ARG A 396 10.83 15.39 3.97
C ARG A 396 9.89 14.69 4.95
N GLN A 397 10.02 13.37 5.09
CA GLN A 397 9.24 12.55 6.00
C GLN A 397 10.15 11.88 7.01
N VAL A 398 9.65 11.75 8.23
CA VAL A 398 10.28 10.95 9.27
C VAL A 398 10.02 9.47 9.00
N ILE A 399 11.06 8.66 9.17
CA ILE A 399 10.99 7.22 9.34
C ILE A 399 11.55 6.84 10.71
N THR A 400 11.38 5.62 11.13
CA THR A 400 11.72 5.14 12.49
C THR A 400 13.15 5.48 12.91
N GLN A 401 14.11 5.29 12.01
CA GLN A 401 15.54 5.48 12.25
C GLN A 401 16.13 6.48 11.24
N GLY A 402 15.43 7.61 10.97
CA GLY A 402 15.94 8.61 10.06
C GLY A 402 14.86 9.38 9.30
N HIS A 403 15.10 9.60 8.00
CA HIS A 403 14.18 10.38 7.16
C HIS A 403 14.21 9.98 5.69
N SER A 404 13.16 10.34 4.99
CA SER A 404 13.07 10.29 3.53
C SER A 404 13.11 11.71 2.96
N ASP A 405 13.90 11.93 1.92
CA ASP A 405 14.04 13.24 1.28
C ASP A 405 12.76 13.69 0.55
N PRO A 406 12.64 15.00 0.26
CA PRO A 406 11.56 15.51 -0.55
C PRO A 406 11.52 14.87 -1.94
N SER A 407 10.32 14.66 -2.46
CA SER A 407 10.12 14.12 -3.82
C SER A 407 9.06 14.91 -4.57
N TYR A 408 9.22 15.03 -5.89
CA TYR A 408 8.25 15.68 -6.76
C TYR A 408 8.17 14.95 -8.11
N ALA A 409 7.03 15.08 -8.77
CA ALA A 409 6.84 14.55 -10.12
C ALA A 409 5.82 15.38 -10.89
N VAL A 410 6.00 15.44 -12.21
CA VAL A 410 5.08 16.09 -13.14
C VAL A 410 4.70 15.10 -14.23
N ASP A 411 3.39 14.88 -14.39
CA ASP A 411 2.82 14.05 -15.43
C ASP A 411 2.03 14.91 -16.41
N LEU A 412 2.11 14.60 -17.69
CA LEU A 412 1.33 15.25 -18.75
C LEU A 412 0.51 14.22 -19.52
N GLY A 413 -0.70 14.60 -19.91
CA GLY A 413 -1.58 13.81 -20.75
C GLY A 413 -2.21 14.66 -21.86
N LEU A 414 -2.21 14.13 -23.08
CA LEU A 414 -2.93 14.69 -24.21
C LEU A 414 -3.88 13.63 -24.75
N ARG A 415 -5.13 14.00 -24.92
CA ARG A 415 -6.16 13.11 -25.48
C ARG A 415 -6.91 13.83 -26.59
N LYS A 416 -7.10 13.15 -27.70
CA LYS A 416 -7.91 13.58 -28.84
C LYS A 416 -8.96 12.55 -29.17
N SER A 417 -10.21 12.96 -29.28
CA SER A 417 -11.31 12.13 -29.76
C SER A 417 -11.63 12.43 -31.20
N PHE A 418 -11.87 11.39 -32.00
CA PHE A 418 -12.23 11.45 -33.41
C PHE A 418 -13.53 10.67 -33.64
N LEU A 419 -14.15 10.86 -34.81
CA LEU A 419 -15.31 10.11 -35.27
C LEU A 419 -16.46 10.07 -34.24
N ASN A 420 -16.85 11.24 -33.73
CA ASN A 420 -17.85 11.36 -32.67
C ASN A 420 -17.54 10.49 -31.43
N LYS A 421 -16.28 10.56 -30.96
CA LYS A 421 -15.76 9.83 -29.79
C LYS A 421 -15.65 8.30 -29.96
N LYS A 422 -15.81 7.80 -31.19
CA LYS A 422 -15.59 6.37 -31.47
C LYS A 422 -14.13 5.99 -31.46
N LEU A 423 -13.25 6.88 -31.87
CA LEU A 423 -11.79 6.67 -31.84
C LEU A 423 -11.16 7.70 -30.90
N VAL A 424 -10.35 7.23 -29.96
CA VAL A 424 -9.66 8.06 -28.97
C VAL A 424 -8.17 7.74 -29.00
N LEU A 425 -7.36 8.75 -29.27
CA LEU A 425 -5.91 8.72 -29.13
C LEU A 425 -5.54 9.41 -27.82
N ALA A 426 -4.76 8.76 -26.97
CA ALA A 426 -4.19 9.37 -25.77
C ALA A 426 -2.69 9.13 -25.70
N VAL A 427 -1.96 10.20 -25.36
CA VAL A 427 -0.52 10.19 -25.12
C VAL A 427 -0.30 10.67 -23.68
N ASN A 428 0.32 9.85 -22.85
CA ASN A 428 0.64 10.17 -21.47
C ASN A 428 2.15 10.10 -21.26
N CYS A 429 2.71 11.14 -20.68
CA CYS A 429 4.09 11.19 -20.23
C CYS A 429 4.10 11.25 -18.70
N ARG A 430 4.60 10.20 -18.05
CA ARG A 430 4.82 10.15 -16.59
C ARG A 430 6.22 10.62 -16.29
N ASP A 431 6.35 11.31 -15.14
CA ASP A 431 7.62 11.81 -14.62
C ASP A 431 8.44 12.58 -15.68
N LEU A 432 7.80 13.60 -16.27
CA LEU A 432 8.39 14.42 -17.32
C LEU A 432 9.79 14.95 -16.96
N LEU A 433 10.01 15.27 -15.68
CA LEU A 433 11.24 15.86 -15.17
C LEU A 433 12.30 14.83 -14.76
N ASP A 434 11.97 13.52 -14.81
CA ASP A 434 12.83 12.43 -14.30
C ASP A 434 13.25 12.65 -12.84
N SER A 435 12.30 13.08 -12.02
CA SER A 435 12.53 13.54 -10.66
C SER A 435 11.93 12.62 -9.59
N HIS A 436 11.18 11.58 -10.01
CA HIS A 436 10.53 10.64 -9.09
C HIS A 436 11.54 9.62 -8.56
N LYS A 437 12.48 10.13 -7.75
CA LYS A 437 13.47 9.34 -7.02
C LYS A 437 13.11 9.33 -5.54
N ARG A 438 13.19 8.16 -4.92
CA ARG A 438 12.98 8.04 -3.47
C ARG A 438 14.34 7.88 -2.82
N LYS A 439 14.70 8.82 -1.99
CA LYS A 439 15.95 8.84 -1.22
C LYS A 439 15.60 8.72 0.25
N SER A 440 16.33 7.87 0.97
CA SER A 440 16.16 7.70 2.42
C SER A 440 17.51 7.58 3.10
N TYR A 441 17.58 8.17 4.29
CA TYR A 441 18.70 8.07 5.21
C TYR A 441 18.23 7.34 6.46
N THR A 442 18.92 6.27 6.80
CA THR A 442 18.70 5.52 8.04
C THR A 442 19.97 5.62 8.86
N GLU A 443 19.84 5.97 10.12
CA GLU A 443 20.97 6.15 11.05
C GLU A 443 20.63 5.44 12.37
N SER A 444 21.60 4.72 12.89
CA SER A 444 21.60 4.10 14.19
C SER A 444 22.99 4.26 14.83
N GLU A 445 23.17 3.87 16.07
CA GLU A 445 24.48 3.90 16.72
C GLU A 445 25.53 3.06 15.99
N MET A 446 25.12 2.03 15.24
CA MET A 446 25.99 1.05 14.63
C MET A 446 26.20 1.24 13.13
N PHE A 447 25.31 1.96 12.43
CA PHE A 447 25.42 2.12 10.99
C PHE A 447 24.70 3.37 10.47
N THR A 448 25.13 3.84 9.30
CA THR A 448 24.44 4.83 8.47
C THR A 448 24.17 4.22 7.10
N ARG A 449 22.93 4.31 6.63
CA ARG A 449 22.53 3.81 5.31
C ARG A 449 21.88 4.92 4.49
N TYR A 450 22.43 5.15 3.30
CA TYR A 450 21.77 5.93 2.25
C TYR A 450 21.22 4.99 1.20
N GLN A 451 19.95 5.17 0.84
CA GLN A 451 19.30 4.39 -0.21
C GLN A 451 18.62 5.33 -1.20
N GLU A 452 18.89 5.15 -2.48
CA GLU A 452 18.17 5.81 -3.57
C GLU A 452 17.49 4.78 -4.44
N ASN A 453 16.15 4.89 -4.56
CA ASN A 453 15.35 4.05 -5.43
C ASN A 453 14.86 4.89 -6.61
N TRP A 454 15.23 4.48 -7.81
CA TRP A 454 14.82 5.08 -9.06
C TRP A 454 14.05 4.07 -9.91
N HIS A 455 12.82 4.39 -10.26
CA HIS A 455 11.90 3.44 -10.89
C HIS A 455 11.78 3.70 -12.42
N GLY A 456 12.88 3.99 -13.07
CA GLY A 456 13.01 3.95 -14.52
C GLY A 456 12.59 5.19 -15.28
N GLY A 457 12.58 6.39 -14.67
CA GLY A 457 12.52 7.67 -15.40
C GLY A 457 11.24 7.96 -16.18
N ARG A 458 11.39 8.80 -17.18
CA ARG A 458 10.27 9.23 -18.06
C ARG A 458 9.65 8.03 -18.77
N ARG A 459 8.33 7.93 -18.72
CA ARG A 459 7.58 6.90 -19.45
C ARG A 459 6.53 7.55 -20.33
N VAL A 460 6.62 7.28 -21.62
CA VAL A 460 5.61 7.71 -22.59
C VAL A 460 4.75 6.51 -22.96
N ASN A 461 3.45 6.65 -22.78
CA ASN A 461 2.46 5.66 -23.18
C ASN A 461 1.53 6.26 -24.22
N VAL A 462 1.38 5.58 -25.33
CA VAL A 462 0.44 5.92 -26.40
C VAL A 462 -0.65 4.85 -26.45
N SER A 463 -1.90 5.27 -26.33
CA SER A 463 -3.04 4.37 -26.40
C SER A 463 -4.01 4.82 -27.51
N LEU A 464 -4.49 3.87 -28.28
CA LEU A 464 -5.53 4.04 -29.28
C LEU A 464 -6.73 3.18 -28.88
N THR A 465 -7.87 3.82 -28.62
CA THR A 465 -9.08 3.15 -28.20
C THR A 465 -10.16 3.30 -29.26
N TRP A 466 -10.69 2.17 -29.73
CA TRP A 466 -11.82 2.14 -30.63
C TRP A 466 -13.07 1.68 -29.89
N ASN A 467 -14.09 2.55 -29.83
CA ASN A 467 -15.40 2.25 -29.25
C ASN A 467 -16.37 1.86 -30.36
N PHE A 468 -16.85 0.64 -30.33
CA PHE A 468 -17.83 0.13 -31.30
C PHE A 468 -19.09 -0.38 -30.58
N GLY A 469 -20.25 -0.32 -31.29
CA GLY A 469 -21.54 -0.68 -30.74
C GLY A 469 -22.28 0.47 -30.06
N ASN A 470 -23.57 0.26 -29.76
CA ASN A 470 -24.43 1.21 -29.04
C ASN A 470 -24.49 0.78 -27.58
N MET A 471 -23.54 1.22 -26.76
CA MET A 471 -23.66 1.08 -25.32
C MET A 471 -24.56 2.16 -24.74
N LYS A 472 -25.87 1.98 -24.85
CA LYS A 472 -26.80 2.64 -23.92
C LYS A 472 -26.68 1.94 -22.58
N GLN A 473 -25.67 2.26 -21.79
CA GLN A 473 -25.67 1.88 -20.39
C GLN A 473 -26.85 2.55 -19.73
N LYS A 474 -27.84 1.76 -19.30
CA LYS A 474 -28.73 2.21 -18.22
C LYS A 474 -27.82 2.63 -17.07
N ARG A 475 -27.86 3.89 -16.67
CA ARG A 475 -27.16 4.34 -15.45
C ARG A 475 -27.58 3.41 -14.33
N ARG A 476 -26.68 2.55 -13.88
CA ARG A 476 -26.83 1.90 -12.58
C ARG A 476 -26.91 3.02 -11.55
N PRO A 477 -27.79 2.95 -10.55
CA PRO A 477 -27.70 3.85 -9.41
C PRO A 477 -26.26 3.82 -8.92
N GLN A 478 -25.65 4.99 -8.70
CA GLN A 478 -24.32 5.07 -8.11
C GLN A 478 -24.38 4.35 -6.75
N GLN A 479 -23.82 3.17 -6.67
CA GLN A 479 -23.43 2.60 -5.40
C GLN A 479 -22.42 3.57 -4.80
N ASN A 480 -22.59 3.92 -3.54
CA ASN A 480 -21.64 4.76 -2.82
C ASN A 480 -20.26 4.13 -2.94
N MET A 481 -19.39 4.75 -3.72
CA MET A 481 -18.02 4.26 -3.97
C MET A 481 -17.15 4.26 -2.70
N GLU A 482 -17.62 4.86 -1.62
CA GLU A 482 -16.89 4.89 -0.34
C GLU A 482 -16.56 3.50 0.23
N ASN A 483 -17.34 2.47 -0.12
CA ASN A 483 -17.07 1.10 0.34
C ASN A 483 -16.21 0.27 -0.62
N GLN A 484 -15.95 0.72 -1.85
CA GLN A 484 -15.09 -0.02 -2.79
C GLN A 484 -13.61 0.34 -2.65
N GLU A 485 -13.27 1.55 -2.19
CA GLU A 485 -11.87 1.92 -1.95
C GLU A 485 -11.26 1.15 -0.78
N GLU A 486 -12.04 0.72 0.21
CA GLU A 486 -11.52 -0.09 1.32
C GLU A 486 -11.20 -1.54 0.92
N SER A 487 -11.88 -2.13 -0.07
CA SER A 487 -11.63 -3.52 -0.46
C SER A 487 -10.47 -3.69 -1.45
N PHE A 488 -10.21 -2.71 -2.30
CA PHE A 488 -9.12 -2.73 -3.28
C PHE A 488 -7.87 -1.95 -2.83
N GLY A 489 -8.04 -0.88 -2.04
CA GLY A 489 -6.94 -0.01 -1.60
C GLY A 489 -6.00 -0.66 -0.59
N SER A 490 -6.47 -1.61 0.22
CA SER A 490 -5.63 -2.24 1.26
C SER A 490 -4.63 -3.28 0.73
N GLN A 491 -4.85 -3.82 -0.47
CA GLN A 491 -3.89 -4.77 -1.07
C GLN A 491 -2.82 -4.11 -1.94
N TYR A 492 -3.07 -2.89 -2.45
CA TYR A 492 -2.12 -2.19 -3.34
C TYR A 492 -1.44 -0.97 -2.70
N SER A 493 -1.96 -0.42 -1.60
CA SER A 493 -1.32 0.69 -0.89
C SER A 493 -0.05 0.29 -0.13
N GLY A 494 0.18 -1.00 0.08
CA GLY A 494 1.42 -1.55 0.66
C GLY A 494 2.64 -1.40 -0.26
N SER A 495 2.45 -1.31 -1.58
CA SER A 495 3.56 -1.20 -2.53
C SER A 495 3.94 0.24 -2.92
N GLU A 496 3.15 1.24 -2.55
CA GLU A 496 3.48 2.66 -2.80
C GLU A 496 4.04 3.40 -1.57
N MET A 497 4.13 2.72 -0.42
CA MET A 497 4.71 3.28 0.81
C MET A 497 6.01 2.57 1.26
N GLU A 498 6.65 1.78 0.40
CA GLU A 498 8.02 1.31 0.59
C GLU A 498 9.04 2.12 -0.18
#